data_e4ce0d72d88538b015a0f6c24eeb33d9
#
_entry.id   e4ce0d72d88538b015a0f6c24eeb33d9
#
_cell.length_a   1.000
_cell.length_b   1.000
_cell.length_c   1.000
_cell.angle_alpha   90.00
_cell.angle_beta   90.00
_cell.angle_gamma   90.00
#
_symmetry.space_group_name_H-M   'P 1'
#
loop_
_entity.id
_entity.type
_entity.pdbx_description
1 polymer ?
#
loop_
_entity_poly.entity_id
_entity_poly.type
_entity_poly.pdbx_seq_one_letter_code
_entity_poly.pdbx_strand_id
1 'polypeptide(L)'
;MRGLNRSIVALLALLLILCIAVPEMADAAALRQGSSGEQVKTLQSKLKRWGYYNGNVDGIFGSGTAQAVKYFQKKNGLTADGIVGEATAKALGLSLTGSSGGGSSGSGSSSGSGDKDLYLLAKLVHGESRGEPYKGKVAVAAVVLNRVKSSSFPNSISGVIYQKGAFSAVSDGQINLSPDNESIKAARDAMNGWDPTGGCLYYYNPATATNGWIWSRIVQLSIGKHNFAI
;
A
#
# COMPACT_ATOMS: atom_id res chain seq x y z
N MET A 1 -18.30 33.95 -61.64
CA MET A 1 -17.73 33.63 -60.28
C MET A 1 -18.88 33.38 -59.30
N ARG A 2 -19.15 32.12 -59.01
CA ARG A 2 -20.30 31.72 -58.18
C ARG A 2 -19.95 31.97 -56.72
N GLY A 3 -20.69 32.88 -56.06
CA GLY A 3 -20.51 33.20 -54.63
C GLY A 3 -20.72 31.95 -53.77
N LEU A 4 -19.73 31.64 -52.95
CA LEU A 4 -19.77 30.57 -51.99
C LEU A 4 -20.94 30.81 -51.02
N ASN A 5 -21.82 29.82 -50.89
CA ASN A 5 -23.09 29.96 -50.17
C ASN A 5 -22.83 30.28 -48.69
N ARG A 6 -23.38 31.39 -48.18
CA ARG A 6 -23.18 31.89 -46.83
C ARG A 6 -23.45 30.83 -45.75
N SER A 7 -24.33 29.86 -46.06
CA SER A 7 -24.64 28.72 -45.22
C SER A 7 -23.49 27.72 -45.10
N ILE A 8 -22.67 27.54 -46.17
CA ILE A 8 -21.51 26.62 -46.14
C ILE A 8 -20.38 27.26 -45.34
N VAL A 9 -20.19 28.58 -45.39
CA VAL A 9 -19.19 29.29 -44.60
C VAL A 9 -19.56 29.25 -43.09
N ALA A 10 -20.86 29.40 -42.79
CA ALA A 10 -21.35 29.29 -41.42
C ALA A 10 -21.19 27.86 -40.83
N LEU A 11 -21.39 26.82 -41.67
CA LEU A 11 -21.22 25.42 -41.28
C LEU A 11 -19.74 25.07 -41.04
N LEU A 12 -18.85 25.58 -41.90
CA LEU A 12 -17.39 25.41 -41.75
C LEU A 12 -16.86 26.19 -40.54
N ALA A 13 -17.39 27.36 -40.22
CA ALA A 13 -17.04 28.12 -39.04
C ALA A 13 -17.55 27.43 -37.77
N LEU A 14 -18.71 26.78 -37.78
CA LEU A 14 -19.24 26.00 -36.67
C LEU A 14 -18.44 24.70 -36.43
N LEU A 15 -17.91 24.08 -37.50
CA LEU A 15 -17.05 22.90 -37.40
C LEU A 15 -15.63 23.25 -36.88
N LEU A 16 -15.17 24.48 -37.12
CA LEU A 16 -13.85 24.94 -36.63
C LEU A 16 -13.89 25.38 -35.16
N ILE A 17 -15.05 25.68 -34.58
CA ILE A 17 -15.24 26.08 -33.18
C ILE A 17 -15.49 24.87 -32.30
N LEU A 18 -15.77 23.68 -32.89
CA LEU A 18 -15.75 22.40 -32.16
C LEU A 18 -14.31 21.87 -32.04
N CYS A 19 -13.34 22.75 -31.95
CA CYS A 19 -11.98 22.47 -31.48
C CYS A 19 -12.05 22.31 -30.00
N ILE A 20 -12.55 21.12 -29.61
CA ILE A 20 -12.02 20.32 -28.48
C ILE A 20 -11.40 21.18 -27.39
N ALA A 21 -12.24 21.67 -26.49
CA ALA A 21 -11.83 21.72 -25.09
C ALA A 21 -11.67 20.24 -24.67
N VAL A 22 -10.56 19.62 -25.04
CA VAL A 22 -10.03 18.50 -24.27
C VAL A 22 -9.84 19.11 -22.89
N PRO A 23 -10.57 18.68 -21.86
CA PRO A 23 -10.20 19.11 -20.53
C PRO A 23 -8.74 18.67 -20.43
N GLU A 24 -7.82 19.63 -20.28
CA GLU A 24 -6.48 19.40 -19.81
C GLU A 24 -6.74 18.72 -18.46
N MET A 25 -6.74 17.37 -18.49
CA MET A 25 -6.69 16.61 -17.25
C MET A 25 -5.44 17.15 -16.56
N ALA A 26 -5.65 18.00 -15.56
CA ALA A 26 -4.59 18.45 -14.68
C ALA A 26 -3.78 17.18 -14.38
N ASP A 27 -2.57 17.11 -14.92
CA ASP A 27 -1.65 15.96 -14.76
C ASP A 27 -1.45 15.89 -13.25
N ALA A 28 -2.27 15.09 -12.59
CA ALA A 28 -2.21 14.92 -11.16
C ALA A 28 -0.76 14.55 -10.87
N ALA A 29 -0.08 15.34 -10.07
CA ALA A 29 1.38 15.36 -9.88
C ALA A 29 1.93 13.94 -9.71
N ALA A 30 2.15 13.24 -10.83
CA ALA A 30 2.63 11.88 -10.86
C ALA A 30 4.17 11.88 -10.82
N LEU A 31 4.77 11.05 -9.97
CA LEU A 31 6.21 10.84 -9.99
C LEU A 31 6.54 9.75 -11.01
N ARG A 32 7.46 10.04 -11.90
CA ARG A 32 7.89 9.15 -12.99
C ARG A 32 9.38 9.32 -13.26
N GLN A 33 9.93 8.48 -14.09
CA GLN A 33 11.33 8.61 -14.49
C GLN A 33 11.60 10.03 -15.04
N GLY A 34 12.64 10.66 -14.51
CA GLY A 34 12.98 12.07 -14.74
C GLY A 34 12.47 13.03 -13.65
N SER A 35 11.51 12.62 -12.79
CA SER A 35 11.13 13.40 -11.62
C SER A 35 12.28 13.49 -10.63
N SER A 36 12.35 14.60 -9.86
CA SER A 36 13.38 14.80 -8.84
C SER A 36 12.83 15.59 -7.64
N GLY A 37 13.57 15.59 -6.54
CA GLY A 37 13.27 16.38 -5.35
C GLY A 37 12.83 15.56 -4.15
N GLU A 38 12.27 16.22 -3.14
CA GLU A 38 12.00 15.63 -1.82
C GLU A 38 10.92 14.54 -1.85
N GLN A 39 9.93 14.68 -2.73
CA GLN A 39 8.90 13.63 -2.91
C GLN A 39 9.52 12.34 -3.45
N VAL A 40 10.52 12.43 -4.35
CA VAL A 40 11.23 11.27 -4.85
C VAL A 40 12.11 10.64 -3.77
N LYS A 41 12.77 11.44 -2.92
CA LYS A 41 13.50 10.91 -1.75
C LYS A 41 12.56 10.17 -0.79
N THR A 42 11.39 10.73 -0.52
CA THR A 42 10.38 10.10 0.33
C THR A 42 9.92 8.77 -0.26
N LEU A 43 9.66 8.72 -1.56
CA LEU A 43 9.32 7.51 -2.31
C LEU A 43 10.44 6.46 -2.19
N GLN A 44 11.67 6.84 -2.53
CA GLN A 44 12.84 5.95 -2.48
C GLN A 44 13.08 5.41 -1.07
N SER A 45 12.96 6.26 -0.05
CA SER A 45 13.10 5.88 1.36
C SER A 45 12.07 4.82 1.77
N LYS A 46 10.79 4.99 1.36
CA LYS A 46 9.74 4.02 1.62
C LYS A 46 9.99 2.70 0.88
N LEU A 47 10.27 2.75 -0.42
CA LEU A 47 10.56 1.57 -1.22
C LEU A 47 11.78 0.81 -0.70
N LYS A 48 12.83 1.54 -0.26
CA LYS A 48 14.03 0.95 0.34
C LYS A 48 13.72 0.27 1.68
N ARG A 49 12.99 0.94 2.56
CA ARG A 49 12.56 0.38 3.85
C ARG A 49 11.72 -0.88 3.68
N TRP A 50 10.88 -0.93 2.64
CA TRP A 50 10.02 -2.07 2.35
C TRP A 50 10.68 -3.15 1.50
N GLY A 51 11.96 -2.97 1.13
CA GLY A 51 12.75 -3.96 0.38
C GLY A 51 12.44 -4.03 -1.12
N TYR A 52 11.77 -3.02 -1.66
CA TYR A 52 11.52 -2.91 -3.10
C TYR A 52 12.64 -2.16 -3.84
N TYR A 53 13.48 -1.40 -3.13
CA TYR A 53 14.54 -0.58 -3.72
C TYR A 53 15.86 -0.76 -2.98
N ASN A 54 16.94 -1.06 -3.72
CA ASN A 54 18.28 -1.26 -3.17
C ASN A 54 19.25 -0.11 -3.51
N GLY A 55 18.81 0.88 -4.29
CA GLY A 55 19.63 2.03 -4.69
C GLY A 55 19.81 3.07 -3.60
N ASN A 56 20.45 4.17 -3.95
CA ASN A 56 20.62 5.32 -3.08
C ASN A 56 19.34 6.17 -3.04
N VAL A 57 19.10 6.78 -1.89
CA VAL A 57 18.02 7.77 -1.71
C VAL A 57 18.59 9.13 -2.11
N ASP A 58 18.64 9.38 -3.40
CA ASP A 58 19.26 10.57 -4.00
C ASP A 58 18.25 11.63 -4.43
N GLY A 59 16.96 11.30 -4.44
CA GLY A 59 15.90 12.18 -4.91
C GLY A 59 15.81 12.28 -6.43
N ILE A 60 16.41 11.36 -7.17
CA ILE A 60 16.34 11.28 -8.63
C ILE A 60 15.54 10.03 -9.02
N PHE A 61 14.43 10.20 -9.70
CA PHE A 61 13.61 9.07 -10.18
C PHE A 61 14.26 8.49 -11.45
N GLY A 62 15.30 7.69 -11.26
CA GLY A 62 15.98 6.97 -12.33
C GLY A 62 15.31 5.63 -12.69
N SER A 63 15.96 4.86 -13.57
CA SER A 63 15.50 3.54 -13.99
C SER A 63 15.37 2.55 -12.82
N GLY A 64 16.29 2.60 -11.85
CA GLY A 64 16.23 1.77 -10.64
C GLY A 64 15.01 2.08 -9.77
N THR A 65 14.65 3.35 -9.62
CA THR A 65 13.45 3.77 -8.91
C THR A 65 12.19 3.31 -9.68
N ALA A 66 12.18 3.44 -11.02
CA ALA A 66 11.07 2.98 -11.86
C ALA A 66 10.85 1.47 -11.73
N GLN A 67 11.92 0.67 -11.73
CA GLN A 67 11.84 -0.79 -11.52
C GLN A 67 11.31 -1.14 -10.14
N ALA A 68 11.76 -0.44 -9.11
CA ALA A 68 11.26 -0.62 -7.74
C ALA A 68 9.76 -0.31 -7.62
N VAL A 69 9.30 0.76 -8.27
CA VAL A 69 7.88 1.11 -8.35
C VAL A 69 7.09 0.03 -9.08
N LYS A 70 7.53 -0.45 -10.25
CA LYS A 70 6.89 -1.55 -10.97
C LYS A 70 6.79 -2.81 -10.12
N TYR A 71 7.85 -3.16 -9.40
CA TYR A 71 7.85 -4.32 -8.52
C TYR A 71 6.85 -4.16 -7.37
N PHE A 72 6.83 -2.98 -6.73
CA PHE A 72 5.84 -2.64 -5.72
C PHE A 72 4.41 -2.73 -6.26
N GLN A 73 4.14 -2.11 -7.41
CA GLN A 73 2.83 -2.14 -8.07
C GLN A 73 2.36 -3.57 -8.34
N LYS A 74 3.23 -4.40 -8.94
CA LYS A 74 2.92 -5.82 -9.21
C LYS A 74 2.55 -6.58 -7.93
N LYS A 75 3.31 -6.36 -6.84
CA LYS A 75 3.07 -7.04 -5.56
C LYS A 75 1.80 -6.57 -4.85
N ASN A 76 1.32 -5.39 -5.17
CA ASN A 76 0.11 -4.80 -4.57
C ASN A 76 -1.11 -4.81 -5.52
N GLY A 77 -1.08 -5.58 -6.62
CA GLY A 77 -2.20 -5.70 -7.54
C GLY A 77 -2.53 -4.42 -8.31
N LEU A 78 -1.54 -3.53 -8.47
CA LEU A 78 -1.66 -2.29 -9.24
C LEU A 78 -1.13 -2.47 -10.66
N THR A 79 -1.52 -1.58 -11.57
CA THR A 79 -0.90 -1.51 -12.92
C THR A 79 0.59 -1.23 -12.78
N ALA A 80 1.43 -2.15 -13.26
CA ALA A 80 2.89 -2.09 -13.11
C ALA A 80 3.54 -1.25 -14.22
N ASP A 81 3.16 0.04 -14.32
CA ASP A 81 3.66 1.02 -15.31
C ASP A 81 4.95 1.73 -14.87
N GLY A 82 5.26 1.73 -13.58
CA GLY A 82 6.41 2.42 -13.00
C GLY A 82 6.16 3.90 -12.75
N ILE A 83 4.90 4.33 -12.79
CA ILE A 83 4.46 5.70 -12.53
C ILE A 83 3.75 5.75 -11.17
N VAL A 84 4.13 6.68 -10.32
CA VAL A 84 3.46 6.89 -9.04
C VAL A 84 2.33 7.90 -9.26
N GLY A 85 1.22 7.42 -9.83
CA GLY A 85 -0.04 8.14 -9.88
C GLY A 85 -0.82 7.99 -8.57
N GLU A 86 -2.08 8.46 -8.56
CA GLU A 86 -2.92 8.51 -7.35
C GLU A 86 -3.06 7.14 -6.66
N ALA A 87 -3.37 6.08 -7.40
CA ALA A 87 -3.54 4.73 -6.85
C ALA A 87 -2.24 4.22 -6.20
N THR A 88 -1.09 4.42 -6.87
CA THR A 88 0.22 4.00 -6.37
C THR A 88 0.65 4.86 -5.17
N ALA A 89 0.41 6.17 -5.23
CA ALA A 89 0.68 7.09 -4.12
C ALA A 89 -0.13 6.73 -2.88
N LYS A 90 -1.42 6.46 -3.04
CA LYS A 90 -2.31 5.99 -1.97
C LYS A 90 -1.79 4.69 -1.34
N ALA A 91 -1.42 3.71 -2.16
CA ALA A 91 -0.85 2.45 -1.69
C ALA A 91 0.51 2.63 -0.98
N LEU A 92 1.29 3.63 -1.38
CA LEU A 92 2.54 4.02 -0.73
C LEU A 92 2.33 4.92 0.50
N GLY A 93 1.11 5.41 0.75
CA GLY A 93 0.85 6.44 1.76
C GLY A 93 1.63 7.72 1.48
N LEU A 94 1.67 8.13 0.22
CA LEU A 94 2.28 9.37 -0.26
C LEU A 94 1.20 10.37 -0.64
N SER A 95 1.39 11.64 -0.27
CA SER A 95 0.61 12.75 -0.80
C SER A 95 1.35 13.35 -1.98
N LEU A 96 0.76 13.28 -3.18
CA LEU A 96 1.28 13.97 -4.36
C LEU A 96 0.78 15.42 -4.31
N THR A 97 1.62 16.34 -3.86
CA THR A 97 1.30 17.76 -3.95
C THR A 97 1.77 18.31 -5.29
N GLY A 98 0.82 18.82 -6.09
CA GLY A 98 1.16 19.73 -7.18
C GLY A 98 1.92 20.92 -6.60
N SER A 99 3.01 21.29 -7.24
CA SER A 99 3.94 22.33 -6.83
C SER A 99 3.23 23.61 -6.35
N SER A 100 3.26 23.84 -5.04
CA SER A 100 3.28 25.18 -4.43
C SER A 100 3.63 25.06 -2.96
N GLY A 101 4.62 25.78 -2.55
CA GLY A 101 5.39 25.72 -1.34
C GLY A 101 4.63 25.75 -0.01
N GLY A 102 5.31 25.32 1.04
CA GLY A 102 5.00 25.62 2.42
C GLY A 102 4.50 24.44 3.22
N GLY A 103 5.31 24.02 4.17
CA GLY A 103 5.01 22.94 5.10
C GLY A 103 3.71 23.17 5.85
N SER A 104 3.06 22.08 6.14
CA SER A 104 2.32 21.92 7.40
C SER A 104 1.91 20.47 7.53
N SER A 105 2.21 19.89 8.65
CA SER A 105 1.59 18.69 9.16
C SER A 105 0.08 18.91 9.18
N GLY A 106 -0.61 18.47 8.14
CA GLY A 106 -2.06 18.51 8.03
C GLY A 106 -2.62 17.14 8.37
N SER A 107 -2.95 16.92 9.63
CA SER A 107 -3.89 15.91 10.08
C SER A 107 -5.25 16.26 9.46
N GLY A 108 -5.58 15.66 8.33
CA GLY A 108 -6.88 15.77 7.68
C GLY A 108 -7.80 14.67 8.20
N SER A 109 -8.79 15.04 8.95
CA SER A 109 -9.79 14.25 9.64
C SER A 109 -10.66 13.42 8.71
N SER A 110 -10.37 12.14 8.65
CA SER A 110 -11.37 11.08 8.64
C SER A 110 -11.03 10.11 9.79
N SER A 111 -10.96 10.67 10.98
CA SER A 111 -10.20 10.19 12.15
C SER A 111 -10.92 9.21 13.06
N GLY A 112 -12.01 8.55 12.65
CA GLY A 112 -12.74 7.69 13.59
C GLY A 112 -12.50 6.19 13.41
N SER A 113 -12.42 5.70 12.18
CA SER A 113 -12.33 4.25 11.91
C SER A 113 -10.87 3.81 11.65
N GLY A 114 -10.15 4.52 10.82
CA GLY A 114 -8.79 4.14 10.44
C GLY A 114 -7.78 4.11 11.60
N ASP A 115 -7.91 5.03 12.55
CA ASP A 115 -7.04 5.05 13.74
C ASP A 115 -7.36 3.91 14.70
N LYS A 116 -8.64 3.55 14.84
CA LYS A 116 -9.06 2.38 15.64
C LYS A 116 -8.57 1.07 15.02
N ASP A 117 -8.69 0.93 13.70
CA ASP A 117 -8.22 -0.23 12.95
C ASP A 117 -6.70 -0.35 13.01
N LEU A 118 -5.96 0.76 12.87
CA LEU A 118 -4.52 0.79 13.05
C LEU A 118 -4.12 0.34 14.45
N TYR A 119 -4.78 0.88 15.48
CA TYR A 119 -4.43 0.56 16.86
C TYR A 119 -4.76 -0.89 17.20
N LEU A 120 -5.90 -1.42 16.74
CA LEU A 120 -6.28 -2.82 16.91
C LEU A 120 -5.29 -3.77 16.20
N LEU A 121 -4.93 -3.46 14.96
CA LEU A 121 -3.95 -4.22 14.20
C LEU A 121 -2.58 -4.21 14.89
N ALA A 122 -2.16 -3.05 15.43
CA ALA A 122 -0.92 -2.93 16.18
C ALA A 122 -0.91 -3.75 17.47
N LYS A 123 -2.04 -3.84 18.17
CA LYS A 123 -2.20 -4.71 19.35
C LYS A 123 -2.00 -6.18 18.99
N LEU A 124 -2.60 -6.62 17.87
CA LEU A 124 -2.40 -7.99 17.39
C LEU A 124 -0.93 -8.24 17.06
N VAL A 125 -0.31 -7.36 16.26
CA VAL A 125 1.12 -7.45 15.93
C VAL A 125 1.97 -7.56 17.18
N HIS A 126 1.69 -6.73 18.19
CA HIS A 126 2.40 -6.75 19.46
C HIS A 126 2.27 -8.11 20.18
N GLY A 127 1.07 -8.70 20.20
CA GLY A 127 0.82 -10.00 20.85
C GLY A 127 1.45 -11.17 20.08
N GLU A 128 1.31 -11.19 18.75
CA GLU A 128 1.68 -12.32 17.89
C GLU A 128 3.14 -12.34 17.46
N SER A 129 3.85 -11.21 17.49
CA SER A 129 5.18 -11.09 16.88
C SER A 129 6.27 -10.51 17.79
N ARG A 130 6.17 -10.75 19.10
CA ARG A 130 7.24 -10.39 20.05
C ARG A 130 8.52 -11.14 19.71
N GLY A 131 9.62 -10.37 19.64
CA GLY A 131 10.93 -10.93 19.31
C GLY A 131 11.14 -11.28 17.85
N GLU A 132 10.13 -11.00 17.00
CA GLU A 132 10.30 -11.10 15.56
C GLU A 132 11.03 -9.88 15.00
N PRO A 133 11.81 -10.06 13.89
CA PRO A 133 12.38 -8.93 13.18
C PRO A 133 11.27 -8.02 12.66
N TYR A 134 11.57 -6.74 12.47
CA TYR A 134 10.57 -5.74 12.01
C TYR A 134 9.77 -6.19 10.78
N LYS A 135 10.45 -6.81 9.79
CA LYS A 135 9.81 -7.40 8.61
C LYS A 135 8.80 -8.48 8.97
N GLY A 136 9.06 -9.27 10.01
CA GLY A 136 8.15 -10.29 10.53
C GLY A 136 6.89 -9.67 11.17
N LYS A 137 7.07 -8.58 11.91
CA LYS A 137 5.94 -7.80 12.48
C LYS A 137 5.03 -7.25 11.38
N VAL A 138 5.61 -6.69 10.31
CA VAL A 138 4.85 -6.22 9.14
C VAL A 138 4.15 -7.39 8.45
N ALA A 139 4.81 -8.55 8.33
CA ALA A 139 4.25 -9.75 7.70
C ALA A 139 3.00 -10.26 8.43
N VAL A 140 3.01 -10.25 9.77
CA VAL A 140 1.83 -10.61 10.58
C VAL A 140 0.66 -9.65 10.30
N ALA A 141 0.92 -8.34 10.27
CA ALA A 141 -0.10 -7.35 9.92
C ALA A 141 -0.63 -7.55 8.49
N ALA A 142 0.27 -7.83 7.54
CA ALA A 142 -0.08 -8.04 6.12
C ALA A 142 -1.00 -9.25 5.94
N VAL A 143 -0.80 -10.35 6.68
CA VAL A 143 -1.70 -11.51 6.64
C VAL A 143 -3.12 -11.13 7.05
N VAL A 144 -3.31 -10.31 8.08
CA VAL A 144 -4.64 -9.80 8.46
C VAL A 144 -5.28 -9.03 7.31
N LEU A 145 -4.53 -8.13 6.69
CA LEU A 145 -5.03 -7.30 5.59
C LEU A 145 -5.31 -8.13 4.33
N ASN A 146 -4.54 -9.18 4.08
CA ASN A 146 -4.79 -10.12 2.99
C ASN A 146 -6.07 -10.92 3.23
N ARG A 147 -6.32 -11.35 4.47
CA ARG A 147 -7.58 -12.00 4.84
C ARG A 147 -8.77 -11.07 4.62
N VAL A 148 -8.68 -9.78 5.00
CA VAL A 148 -9.75 -8.79 4.76
C VAL A 148 -10.09 -8.65 3.28
N LYS A 149 -9.10 -8.79 2.39
CA LYS A 149 -9.26 -8.72 0.93
C LYS A 149 -9.80 -10.03 0.32
N SER A 150 -9.69 -11.14 1.04
CA SER A 150 -10.10 -12.46 0.57
C SER A 150 -11.56 -12.72 0.90
N SER A 151 -12.33 -13.23 -0.09
CA SER A 151 -13.73 -13.63 0.10
C SER A 151 -13.94 -14.78 1.10
N SER A 152 -12.86 -15.49 1.47
CA SER A 152 -12.89 -16.60 2.42
C SER A 152 -12.86 -16.16 3.89
N PHE A 153 -12.70 -14.86 4.16
CA PHE A 153 -12.57 -14.30 5.50
C PHE A 153 -13.51 -13.09 5.71
N PRO A 154 -13.71 -12.66 6.96
CA PRO A 154 -14.44 -11.42 7.24
C PRO A 154 -13.81 -10.21 6.52
N ASN A 155 -14.64 -9.30 6.05
CA ASN A 155 -14.24 -8.12 5.27
C ASN A 155 -13.83 -6.89 6.13
N SER A 156 -13.45 -7.12 7.40
CA SER A 156 -12.98 -6.06 8.29
C SER A 156 -11.82 -6.55 9.16
N ILE A 157 -10.95 -5.63 9.57
CA ILE A 157 -9.80 -5.93 10.44
C ILE A 157 -10.27 -6.56 11.75
N SER A 158 -11.28 -5.97 12.38
CA SER A 158 -11.85 -6.51 13.62
C SER A 158 -12.49 -7.89 13.42
N GLY A 159 -13.22 -8.10 12.33
CA GLY A 159 -13.81 -9.38 11.99
C GLY A 159 -12.78 -10.48 11.82
N VAL A 160 -11.67 -10.20 11.13
CA VAL A 160 -10.56 -11.16 10.96
C VAL A 160 -9.85 -11.42 12.29
N ILE A 161 -9.56 -10.38 13.08
CA ILE A 161 -8.81 -10.52 14.34
C ILE A 161 -9.60 -11.32 15.37
N TYR A 162 -10.90 -11.04 15.52
CA TYR A 162 -11.74 -11.71 16.51
C TYR A 162 -12.43 -12.99 16.00
N GLN A 163 -12.08 -13.46 14.80
CA GLN A 163 -12.56 -14.75 14.31
C GLN A 163 -12.07 -15.86 15.27
N LYS A 164 -12.98 -16.72 15.68
CA LYS A 164 -12.70 -17.78 16.67
C LYS A 164 -11.48 -18.63 16.29
N GLY A 165 -10.50 -18.64 17.16
CA GLY A 165 -9.27 -19.43 16.98
C GLY A 165 -8.31 -18.91 15.92
N ALA A 166 -8.50 -17.68 15.41
CA ALA A 166 -7.64 -17.14 14.35
C ALA A 166 -6.26 -16.71 14.86
N PHE A 167 -6.19 -16.22 16.10
CA PHE A 167 -4.95 -15.69 16.69
C PHE A 167 -4.83 -16.04 18.18
N SER A 168 -3.62 -16.42 18.58
CA SER A 168 -3.31 -16.78 19.98
C SER A 168 -3.43 -15.58 20.91
N ALA A 169 -2.99 -14.40 20.46
CA ALA A 169 -3.05 -13.17 21.22
C ALA A 169 -4.48 -12.76 21.64
N VAL A 170 -5.51 -13.21 20.92
CA VAL A 170 -6.91 -13.01 21.31
C VAL A 170 -7.31 -13.98 22.40
N SER A 171 -6.95 -15.26 22.26
CA SER A 171 -7.35 -16.32 23.21
C SER A 171 -6.61 -16.27 24.54
N ASP A 172 -5.37 -15.78 24.56
CA ASP A 172 -4.54 -15.63 25.76
C ASP A 172 -4.60 -14.23 26.40
N GLY A 173 -5.37 -13.32 25.79
CA GLY A 173 -5.60 -11.96 26.31
C GLY A 173 -4.50 -10.95 25.98
N GLN A 174 -3.43 -11.31 25.28
CA GLN A 174 -2.35 -10.37 24.90
C GLN A 174 -2.85 -9.24 24.00
N ILE A 175 -3.95 -9.43 23.27
CA ILE A 175 -4.61 -8.38 22.50
C ILE A 175 -5.03 -7.17 23.34
N ASN A 176 -5.14 -7.30 24.65
CA ASN A 176 -5.49 -6.20 25.57
C ASN A 176 -4.30 -5.35 26.00
N LEU A 177 -3.08 -5.76 25.69
CA LEU A 177 -1.88 -5.00 25.99
C LEU A 177 -1.74 -3.78 25.06
N SER A 178 -1.12 -2.73 25.58
CA SER A 178 -0.77 -1.58 24.74
C SER A 178 0.36 -1.95 23.78
N PRO A 179 0.23 -1.65 22.48
CA PRO A 179 1.26 -1.96 21.52
C PRO A 179 2.47 -1.02 21.70
N ASP A 180 3.66 -1.54 21.43
CA ASP A 180 4.86 -0.72 21.33
C ASP A 180 4.90 0.09 20.02
N ASN A 181 5.80 1.09 19.99
CA ASN A 181 5.95 1.97 18.83
C ASN A 181 6.34 1.21 17.56
N GLU A 182 7.08 0.12 17.70
CA GLU A 182 7.51 -0.69 16.56
C GLU A 182 6.33 -1.48 15.97
N SER A 183 5.45 -2.01 16.81
CA SER A 183 4.21 -2.68 16.38
C SER A 183 3.23 -1.70 15.72
N ILE A 184 3.09 -0.48 16.25
CA ILE A 184 2.28 0.58 15.62
C ILE A 184 2.85 0.94 14.24
N LYS A 185 4.16 1.09 14.14
CA LYS A 185 4.83 1.40 12.87
C LYS A 185 4.69 0.24 11.87
N ALA A 186 4.82 -1.01 12.30
CA ALA A 186 4.67 -2.19 11.45
C ALA A 186 3.23 -2.32 10.91
N ALA A 187 2.22 -2.14 11.77
CA ALA A 187 0.82 -2.12 11.37
C ALA A 187 0.53 -1.02 10.34
N ARG A 188 1.06 0.19 10.57
CA ARG A 188 0.93 1.32 9.64
C ARG A 188 1.60 1.05 8.31
N ASP A 189 2.79 0.46 8.29
CA ASP A 189 3.50 0.13 7.05
C ASP A 189 2.74 -0.93 6.25
N ALA A 190 2.15 -1.92 6.91
CA ALA A 190 1.28 -2.90 6.26
C ALA A 190 0.01 -2.24 5.68
N MET A 191 -0.67 -1.37 6.44
CA MET A 191 -1.83 -0.61 5.95
C MET A 191 -1.49 0.30 4.78
N ASN A 192 -0.25 0.78 4.72
CA ASN A 192 0.29 1.54 3.60
C ASN A 192 0.77 0.66 2.43
N GLY A 193 0.43 -0.63 2.43
CA GLY A 193 0.67 -1.55 1.31
C GLY A 193 1.98 -2.34 1.35
N TRP A 194 2.77 -2.26 2.43
CA TRP A 194 3.91 -3.15 2.53
C TRP A 194 3.47 -4.56 2.94
N ASP A 195 3.46 -5.47 1.98
CA ASP A 195 3.23 -6.89 2.20
C ASP A 195 4.50 -7.70 1.88
N PRO A 196 5.32 -8.04 2.87
CA PRO A 196 6.52 -8.86 2.67
C PRO A 196 6.20 -10.33 2.40
N THR A 197 4.94 -10.76 2.55
CA THR A 197 4.51 -12.15 2.36
C THR A 197 4.07 -12.44 0.93
N GLY A 198 3.74 -11.40 0.15
CA GLY A 198 3.27 -11.55 -1.22
C GLY A 198 1.88 -12.17 -1.33
N GLY A 199 1.00 -11.90 -0.37
CA GLY A 199 -0.39 -12.35 -0.40
C GLY A 199 -0.70 -13.55 0.49
N CYS A 200 0.20 -13.98 1.38
CA CYS A 200 -0.07 -15.10 2.28
C CYS A 200 -1.27 -14.84 3.18
N LEU A 201 -2.04 -15.90 3.42
CA LEU A 201 -3.25 -15.87 4.26
C LEU A 201 -3.02 -16.53 5.63
N TYR A 202 -1.92 -17.26 5.79
CA TYR A 202 -1.59 -18.01 6.99
C TYR A 202 -0.16 -17.77 7.41
N TYR A 203 0.07 -17.89 8.72
CA TYR A 203 1.41 -18.02 9.27
C TYR A 203 1.38 -18.93 10.50
N TYR A 204 2.51 -19.50 10.82
CA TYR A 204 2.69 -20.32 12.01
C TYR A 204 4.16 -20.43 12.37
N ASN A 205 4.42 -20.66 13.65
CA ASN A 205 5.75 -21.00 14.12
C ASN A 205 5.89 -22.53 14.07
N PRO A 206 6.78 -23.10 13.22
CA PRO A 206 6.94 -24.55 13.08
C PRO A 206 7.43 -25.24 14.37
N ALA A 207 8.07 -24.52 15.30
CA ALA A 207 8.52 -25.10 16.55
C ALA A 207 7.38 -25.29 17.58
N THR A 208 6.26 -24.58 17.43
CA THR A 208 5.16 -24.58 18.40
C THR A 208 3.80 -24.96 17.83
N ALA A 209 3.67 -25.04 16.51
CA ALA A 209 2.42 -25.38 15.86
C ALA A 209 2.03 -26.84 16.12
N THR A 210 0.85 -27.04 16.70
CA THR A 210 0.29 -28.35 17.03
C THR A 210 -0.86 -28.77 16.10
N ASN A 211 -1.43 -27.84 15.34
CA ASN A 211 -2.55 -28.12 14.46
C ASN A 211 -2.06 -28.73 13.15
N GLY A 212 -2.40 -30.02 12.92
CA GLY A 212 -1.95 -30.76 11.72
C GLY A 212 -2.39 -30.14 10.39
N TRP A 213 -3.52 -29.40 10.37
CA TRP A 213 -4.00 -28.73 9.18
C TRP A 213 -3.03 -27.67 8.63
N ILE A 214 -2.33 -26.94 9.50
CA ILE A 214 -1.43 -25.86 9.05
C ILE A 214 -0.22 -26.41 8.29
N TRP A 215 0.20 -27.67 8.59
CA TRP A 215 1.32 -28.32 7.93
C TRP A 215 1.04 -28.73 6.48
N SER A 216 -0.25 -28.79 6.08
CA SER A 216 -0.64 -29.06 4.70
C SER A 216 -0.60 -27.83 3.79
N ARG A 217 -0.35 -26.64 4.36
CA ARG A 217 -0.32 -25.38 3.61
C ARG A 217 0.98 -25.20 2.84
N ILE A 218 0.89 -24.59 1.65
CA ILE A 218 2.06 -24.30 0.83
C ILE A 218 2.79 -23.09 1.40
N VAL A 219 3.96 -23.35 2.01
CA VAL A 219 4.83 -22.30 2.55
C VAL A 219 5.46 -21.53 1.40
N GLN A 220 5.27 -20.22 1.38
CA GLN A 220 5.85 -19.33 0.40
C GLN A 220 7.20 -18.77 0.85
N LEU A 221 7.34 -18.47 2.14
CA LEU A 221 8.58 -17.96 2.71
C LEU A 221 8.59 -18.09 4.24
N SER A 222 9.78 -17.92 4.81
CA SER A 222 9.98 -17.83 6.26
C SER A 222 10.56 -16.45 6.61
N ILE A 223 10.06 -15.83 7.67
CA ILE A 223 10.60 -14.59 8.23
C ILE A 223 10.66 -14.76 9.74
N GLY A 224 11.86 -14.59 10.32
CA GLY A 224 12.07 -14.87 11.74
C GLY A 224 11.72 -16.32 12.07
N LYS A 225 10.86 -16.50 13.08
CA LYS A 225 10.40 -17.83 13.53
C LYS A 225 9.13 -18.31 12.82
N HIS A 226 8.55 -17.52 11.91
CA HIS A 226 7.29 -17.83 11.26
C HIS A 226 7.45 -18.27 9.81
N ASN A 227 6.73 -19.32 9.44
CA ASN A 227 6.44 -19.69 8.06
C ASN A 227 5.15 -19.01 7.61
N PHE A 228 5.17 -18.42 6.42
CA PHE A 228 4.01 -17.77 5.78
C PHE A 228 3.54 -18.61 4.60
N ALA A 229 2.22 -18.84 4.51
CA ALA A 229 1.61 -19.81 3.61
C ALA A 229 0.32 -19.29 2.96
N ILE A 230 -0.07 -19.97 1.87
CA ILE A 230 -1.34 -19.76 1.15
C ILE A 230 -2.29 -20.93 1.35
#